data_9e3905e4e45d3744ed4d9622b118fdba
#
_entry.id   9e3905e4e45d3744ed4d9622b118fdba
#
_cell.length_a   1.000
_cell.length_b   1.000
_cell.length_c   1.000
_cell.angle_alpha   90.00
_cell.angle_beta   90.00
_cell.angle_gamma   90.00
#
_symmetry.space_group_name_H-M   'P 1'
#
loop_
_entity.id
_entity.type
_entity.pdbx_description
1 polymer ?
#
loop_
_entity_poly.entity_id
_entity_poly.type
_entity_poly.pdbx_seq_one_letter_code
_entity_poly.pdbx_strand_id
1 'polypeptide(L)'
;MHPTEKALWFVESHLPDAISLDDVAQSSGVSRFHVTRAFGAATGRSVMGYMRARRLSEAARKLAGGAPDILSVALEAGYGSHEAFTRAFRDQFGTTPELVRAQGSTDTLD
;
A
#
# COMPACT_ATOMS: atom_id res chain seq x y z
N MET A 1 14.15 -16.91 9.80
CA MET A 1 13.20 -15.80 9.78
C MET A 1 11.79 -16.31 10.08
N HIS A 2 11.10 -15.65 10.97
CA HIS A 2 9.73 -16.02 11.36
C HIS A 2 8.78 -15.87 10.16
N PRO A 3 7.75 -16.74 10.00
CA PRO A 3 6.83 -16.64 8.86
C PRO A 3 6.17 -15.27 8.70
N THR A 4 5.82 -14.60 9.80
CA THR A 4 5.25 -13.25 9.73
C THR A 4 6.24 -12.24 9.15
N GLU A 5 7.50 -12.34 9.55
CA GLU A 5 8.56 -11.48 9.01
C GLU A 5 8.80 -11.74 7.52
N LYS A 6 8.76 -13.02 7.12
CA LYS A 6 8.88 -13.38 5.70
C LYS A 6 7.73 -12.80 4.89
N ALA A 7 6.51 -12.88 5.41
CA ALA A 7 5.33 -12.35 4.73
C ALA A 7 5.43 -10.81 4.58
N LEU A 8 5.81 -10.12 5.65
CA LEU A 8 5.99 -8.67 5.62
C LEU A 8 7.08 -8.27 4.63
N TRP A 9 8.22 -8.97 4.67
CA TRP A 9 9.32 -8.69 3.74
C TRP A 9 8.89 -8.89 2.30
N PHE A 10 8.17 -9.97 2.01
CA PHE A 10 7.69 -10.26 0.67
C PHE A 10 6.74 -9.17 0.17
N VAL A 11 5.77 -8.78 1.02
CA VAL A 11 4.81 -7.72 0.67
C VAL A 11 5.52 -6.40 0.40
N GLU A 12 6.43 -5.99 1.29
CA GLU A 12 7.15 -4.73 1.12
C GLU A 12 8.04 -4.73 -0.11
N SER A 13 8.63 -5.88 -0.43
CA SER A 13 9.50 -6.02 -1.60
C SER A 13 8.74 -6.02 -2.92
N HIS A 14 7.43 -6.29 -2.88
CA HIS A 14 6.61 -6.48 -4.08
C HIS A 14 5.41 -5.52 -4.11
N LEU A 15 5.49 -4.38 -3.41
CA LEU A 15 4.36 -3.43 -3.35
C LEU A 15 3.81 -3.03 -4.72
N PRO A 16 4.64 -2.73 -5.74
CA PRO A 16 4.11 -2.34 -7.04
C PRO A 16 3.56 -3.52 -7.86
N ASP A 17 3.79 -4.76 -7.42
CA ASP A 17 3.43 -5.94 -8.19
C ASP A 17 2.02 -6.40 -7.85
N ALA A 18 1.36 -7.08 -8.79
CA ALA A 18 0.03 -7.66 -8.57
C ALA A 18 0.19 -9.03 -7.91
N ILE A 19 0.47 -9.05 -6.60
CA ILE A 19 0.62 -10.30 -5.85
C ILE A 19 -0.69 -10.67 -5.16
N SER A 20 -0.88 -11.97 -4.97
CA SER A 20 -2.07 -12.54 -4.33
C SER A 20 -1.74 -12.99 -2.91
N LEU A 21 -2.80 -13.30 -2.14
CA LEU A 21 -2.64 -13.91 -0.82
C LEU A 21 -1.91 -15.24 -0.92
N ASP A 22 -2.16 -16.01 -1.98
CA ASP A 22 -1.46 -17.29 -2.21
C ASP A 22 0.04 -17.06 -2.41
N ASP A 23 0.42 -16.02 -3.14
CA ASP A 23 1.84 -15.70 -3.34
C ASP A 23 2.53 -15.41 -2.00
N VAL A 24 1.86 -14.65 -1.13
CA VAL A 24 2.39 -14.31 0.19
C VAL A 24 2.53 -15.55 1.07
N ALA A 25 1.50 -16.40 1.07
CA ALA A 25 1.52 -17.65 1.84
C ALA A 25 2.65 -18.56 1.37
N GLN A 26 2.79 -18.71 0.06
CA GLN A 26 3.81 -19.56 -0.53
C GLN A 26 5.21 -19.06 -0.17
N SER A 27 5.44 -17.76 -0.23
CA SER A 27 6.74 -17.17 0.11
C SER A 27 7.08 -17.36 1.59
N SER A 28 6.07 -17.46 2.45
CA SER A 28 6.25 -17.62 3.89
C SER A 28 6.35 -19.08 4.33
N GLY A 29 6.01 -20.01 3.44
CA GLY A 29 6.04 -21.44 3.75
C GLY A 29 4.92 -21.90 4.65
N VAL A 30 3.79 -21.16 4.70
CA VAL A 30 2.63 -21.49 5.54
C VAL A 30 1.35 -21.39 4.71
N SER A 31 0.22 -21.87 5.30
CA SER A 31 -1.06 -21.80 4.62
C SER A 31 -1.60 -20.37 4.57
N ARG A 32 -2.56 -20.14 3.65
CA ARG A 32 -3.29 -18.86 3.57
C ARG A 32 -3.94 -18.50 4.90
N PHE A 33 -4.53 -19.50 5.56
CA PHE A 33 -5.18 -19.31 6.85
C PHE A 33 -4.18 -18.85 7.91
N HIS A 34 -3.00 -19.49 7.95
CA HIS A 34 -1.96 -19.16 8.92
C HIS A 34 -1.43 -17.75 8.68
N VAL A 35 -1.10 -17.41 7.44
CA VAL A 35 -0.55 -16.08 7.14
C VAL A 35 -1.58 -14.98 7.42
N THR A 36 -2.86 -15.23 7.14
CA THR A 36 -3.92 -14.27 7.41
C THR A 36 -4.00 -13.95 8.90
N ARG A 37 -3.98 -14.99 9.75
CA ARG A 37 -4.03 -14.80 11.19
C ARG A 37 -2.80 -14.12 11.74
N ALA A 38 -1.63 -14.57 11.33
CA ALA A 38 -0.36 -14.01 11.80
C ALA A 38 -0.20 -12.56 11.37
N PHE A 39 -0.58 -12.25 10.13
CA PHE A 39 -0.49 -10.90 9.59
C PHE A 39 -1.46 -9.96 10.30
N GLY A 40 -2.68 -10.42 10.54
CA GLY A 40 -3.68 -9.65 11.27
C GLY A 40 -3.23 -9.34 12.70
N ALA A 41 -2.63 -10.33 13.38
CA ALA A 41 -2.12 -10.17 14.74
C ALA A 41 -0.96 -9.16 14.78
N ALA A 42 -0.10 -9.18 13.75
CA ALA A 42 1.08 -8.31 13.71
C ALA A 42 0.77 -6.89 13.26
N THR A 43 -0.17 -6.70 12.34
CA THR A 43 -0.41 -5.41 11.69
C THR A 43 -1.78 -4.81 12.01
N GLY A 44 -2.72 -5.60 12.52
CA GLY A 44 -4.10 -5.18 12.70
C GLY A 44 -4.88 -5.10 11.41
N ARG A 45 -4.32 -5.58 10.29
CA ARG A 45 -4.92 -5.49 8.97
C ARG A 45 -4.83 -6.81 8.23
N SER A 46 -5.72 -7.01 7.25
CA SER A 46 -5.56 -8.11 6.30
C SER A 46 -4.32 -7.84 5.44
N VAL A 47 -3.80 -8.90 4.79
CA VAL A 47 -2.65 -8.75 3.89
C VAL A 47 -2.96 -7.74 2.79
N MET A 48 -4.13 -7.88 2.13
CA MET A 48 -4.48 -6.99 1.02
C MET A 48 -4.78 -5.57 1.51
N GLY A 49 -5.38 -5.43 2.70
CA GLY A 49 -5.60 -4.11 3.30
C GLY A 49 -4.31 -3.39 3.64
N TYR A 50 -3.34 -4.14 4.17
CA TYR A 50 -2.01 -3.62 4.45
C TYR A 50 -1.33 -3.14 3.16
N MET A 51 -1.38 -3.97 2.11
CA MET A 51 -0.79 -3.60 0.81
C MET A 51 -1.40 -2.34 0.25
N ARG A 52 -2.73 -2.22 0.33
CA ARG A 52 -3.43 -1.03 -0.16
C ARG A 52 -2.98 0.21 0.59
N ALA A 53 -2.92 0.13 1.92
CA ALA A 53 -2.49 1.25 2.74
C ALA A 53 -1.05 1.66 2.44
N ARG A 54 -0.16 0.68 2.27
CA ARG A 54 1.24 0.96 1.96
C ARG A 54 1.42 1.56 0.57
N ARG A 55 0.67 1.07 -0.42
CA ARG A 55 0.70 1.63 -1.78
C ARG A 55 0.26 3.09 -1.79
N LEU A 56 -0.77 3.42 -1.01
CA LEU A 56 -1.22 4.81 -0.87
C LEU A 56 -0.18 5.67 -0.16
N SER A 57 0.49 5.13 0.87
CA SER A 57 1.56 5.85 1.56
C SER A 57 2.74 6.13 0.64
N GLU A 58 3.13 5.16 -0.18
CA GLU A 58 4.19 5.37 -1.17
C GLU A 58 3.79 6.40 -2.22
N ALA A 59 2.52 6.37 -2.65
CA ALA A 59 1.98 7.37 -3.57
C ALA A 59 2.07 8.77 -2.95
N ALA A 60 1.72 8.90 -1.66
CA ALA A 60 1.79 10.18 -0.96
C ALA A 60 3.23 10.71 -0.93
N ARG A 61 4.21 9.84 -0.71
CA ARG A 61 5.62 10.24 -0.74
C ARG A 61 6.05 10.76 -2.11
N LYS A 62 5.62 10.08 -3.18
CA LYS A 62 5.94 10.50 -4.55
C LYS A 62 5.32 11.85 -4.87
N LEU A 63 4.07 12.07 -4.45
CA LEU A 63 3.38 13.34 -4.65
C LEU A 63 4.07 14.47 -3.89
N ALA A 64 4.40 14.23 -2.62
CA ALA A 64 5.09 15.22 -1.79
C ALA A 64 6.47 15.53 -2.36
N GLY A 65 7.11 14.59 -3.02
CA GLY A 65 8.39 14.76 -3.67
C GLY A 65 8.31 15.48 -5.02
N GLY A 66 7.12 15.92 -5.43
CA GLY A 66 6.95 16.70 -6.65
C GLY A 66 6.73 15.89 -7.92
N ALA A 67 6.12 14.70 -7.79
CA ALA A 67 5.81 13.90 -8.97
C ALA A 67 5.05 14.75 -9.99
N PRO A 68 5.46 14.73 -11.27
CA PRO A 68 4.91 15.65 -12.27
C PRO A 68 3.47 15.32 -12.68
N ASP A 69 3.04 14.06 -12.48
CA ASP A 69 1.76 13.58 -13.00
C ASP A 69 1.06 12.70 -11.98
N ILE A 70 -0.11 13.14 -11.53
CA ILE A 70 -0.90 12.41 -10.53
C ILE A 70 -1.42 11.08 -11.11
N LEU A 71 -1.82 11.07 -12.39
CA LEU A 71 -2.32 9.84 -13.01
C LEU A 71 -1.25 8.75 -13.03
N SER A 72 -0.01 9.10 -13.32
CA SER A 72 1.09 8.13 -13.30
C SER A 72 1.27 7.54 -11.91
N VAL A 73 1.19 8.37 -10.86
CA VAL A 73 1.27 7.90 -9.47
C VAL A 73 0.11 6.97 -9.15
N ALA A 74 -1.11 7.32 -9.59
CA ALA A 74 -2.30 6.49 -9.39
C ALA A 74 -2.13 5.11 -10.02
N LEU A 75 -1.65 5.06 -11.26
CA LEU A 75 -1.44 3.80 -11.97
C LEU A 75 -0.36 2.95 -11.30
N GLU A 76 0.73 3.55 -10.86
CA GLU A 76 1.79 2.84 -10.14
C GLU A 76 1.26 2.28 -8.80
N ALA A 77 0.32 2.97 -8.17
CA ALA A 77 -0.29 2.51 -6.92
C ALA A 77 -1.34 1.41 -7.14
N GLY A 78 -1.60 1.04 -8.40
CA GLY A 78 -2.51 -0.07 -8.74
C GLY A 78 -3.94 0.36 -8.99
N TYR A 79 -4.20 1.64 -9.19
CA TYR A 79 -5.56 2.13 -9.48
C TYR A 79 -5.75 2.32 -10.97
N GLY A 80 -6.96 2.02 -11.45
CA GLY A 80 -7.26 2.08 -12.87
C GLY A 80 -7.65 3.47 -13.38
N SER A 81 -7.87 4.43 -12.47
CA SER A 81 -8.27 5.77 -12.85
C SER A 81 -7.87 6.79 -11.78
N HIS A 82 -7.84 8.05 -12.19
CA HIS A 82 -7.58 9.16 -11.28
C HIS A 82 -8.68 9.27 -10.20
N GLU A 83 -9.93 9.05 -10.60
CA GLU A 83 -11.06 9.15 -9.68
C GLU A 83 -11.01 8.07 -8.59
N ALA A 84 -10.72 6.82 -8.97
CA ALA A 84 -10.62 5.74 -8.01
C ALA A 84 -9.48 5.97 -7.03
N PHE A 85 -8.35 6.44 -7.52
CA PHE A 85 -7.19 6.78 -6.70
C PHE A 85 -7.53 7.90 -5.71
N THR A 86 -8.13 8.99 -6.20
CA THR A 86 -8.49 10.13 -5.36
C THR A 86 -9.43 9.71 -4.24
N ARG A 87 -10.42 8.88 -4.55
CA ARG A 87 -11.37 8.39 -3.55
C ARG A 87 -10.66 7.59 -2.45
N ALA A 88 -9.82 6.63 -2.84
CA ALA A 88 -9.09 5.82 -1.88
C ALA A 88 -8.11 6.66 -1.06
N PHE A 89 -7.45 7.61 -1.69
CA PHE A 89 -6.51 8.51 -1.03
C PHE A 89 -7.21 9.36 0.03
N ARG A 90 -8.37 9.95 -0.32
CA ARG A 90 -9.15 10.75 0.62
C ARG A 90 -9.67 9.90 1.77
N ASP A 91 -10.09 8.67 1.50
CA ASP A 91 -10.58 7.77 2.54
C ASP A 91 -9.48 7.47 3.57
N GLN A 92 -8.25 7.32 3.11
CA GLN A 92 -7.14 6.99 4.01
C GLN A 92 -6.56 8.21 4.73
N PHE A 93 -6.38 9.32 4.02
CA PHE A 93 -5.63 10.46 4.54
C PHE A 93 -6.47 11.70 4.86
N GLY A 94 -7.72 11.73 4.44
CA GLY A 94 -8.58 12.90 4.66
C GLY A 94 -8.23 14.12 3.83
N THR A 95 -7.37 13.97 2.83
CA THR A 95 -6.97 15.05 1.92
C THR A 95 -6.84 14.49 0.51
N THR A 96 -6.57 15.36 -0.47
CA THR A 96 -6.49 14.96 -1.87
C THR A 96 -5.04 14.82 -2.32
N PRO A 97 -4.79 14.00 -3.37
CA PRO A 97 -3.45 13.90 -3.95
C PRO A 97 -2.92 15.26 -4.42
N GLU A 98 -3.78 16.11 -4.98
CA GLU A 98 -3.42 17.43 -5.45
C GLU A 98 -2.87 18.31 -4.33
N LEU A 99 -3.53 18.28 -3.17
CA LEU A 99 -3.11 19.07 -2.02
C LEU A 99 -1.77 18.59 -1.45
N VAL A 100 -1.56 17.28 -1.37
CA VAL A 100 -0.29 16.72 -0.89
C VAL A 100 0.84 17.14 -1.83
N ARG A 101 0.62 17.07 -3.14
CA ARG A 101 1.62 17.49 -4.12
C ARG A 101 1.95 18.97 -3.98
N ALA A 102 0.93 19.80 -3.80
CA ALA A 102 1.11 21.25 -3.64
C ALA A 102 1.84 21.61 -2.35
N GLN A 103 1.55 20.87 -1.27
CA GLN A 103 2.20 21.11 0.02
C GLN A 103 3.66 20.67 0.04
N GLY A 104 4.00 19.66 -0.73
CA GLY A 104 5.37 19.13 -0.80
C GLY A 104 5.80 18.41 0.47
N SER A 105 4.85 17.91 1.27
CA SER A 105 5.14 17.26 2.55
C SER A 105 4.07 16.25 2.90
N THR A 106 4.45 15.18 3.61
CA THR A 106 3.52 14.20 4.17
C THR A 106 3.31 14.40 5.67
N ASP A 107 3.80 15.49 6.24
CA ASP A 107 3.79 15.71 7.69
C ASP A 107 2.38 15.74 8.29
N THR A 108 1.37 16.11 7.50
CA THR A 108 -0.01 16.17 7.96
C THR A 108 -0.76 14.86 7.75
N LEU A 109 -0.13 13.86 7.19
CA LEU A 109 -0.73 12.55 6.93
C LEU A 109 -0.39 11.59 8.06
N ASP A 110 -1.34 10.75 8.45
CA ASP A 110 -1.10 9.72 9.47
C ASP A 110 -1.16 8.33 8.92
#